data_b21dbd80e88317caf82fb86a5a09fb5b
#
_entry.id   b21dbd80e88317caf82fb86a5a09fb5b
#
_cell.length_a   1.000
_cell.length_b   1.000
_cell.length_c   1.000
_cell.angle_alpha   90.00
_cell.angle_beta   90.00
_cell.angle_gamma   90.00
#
_symmetry.space_group_name_H-M   'P 1'
#
loop_
_entity.id
_entity.type
_entity.pdbx_description
1 polymer ?
#
loop_
_entity_poly.entity_id
_entity_poly.type
_entity_poly.pdbx_seq_one_letter_code
_entity_poly.pdbx_strand_id
1 'polypeptide(L)'
;DGRNTVVDMVRKVAECVFIPFTVGGGIRTVEDFKVLLREGADKISINSSAINNPQLIADAAEKFGSQCVVVAIDAKKRADGSGWNIYKNGGRVDVGIDAIEWAKKVEELGAGEILLTSMDCDGTKAGYDLELTRAIADSVSIPVIASGGAGTLEHFKEALTEGGADAALAASLFHYKELEIKEVKNYLQHEGVSVRL
;
A
#
# COMPACT_ATOMS: atom_id res chain seq x y z
N ASP A 1 2.09 2.24 -27.39
CA ASP A 1 1.02 2.34 -26.40
C ASP A 1 1.45 1.66 -25.11
N GLY A 2 1.81 2.44 -24.08
CA GLY A 2 2.42 1.90 -22.85
C GLY A 2 1.54 0.93 -22.05
N ARG A 3 0.25 0.84 -22.33
CA ARG A 3 -0.68 -0.10 -21.64
C ARG A 3 -0.43 -1.56 -22.03
N ASN A 4 -0.19 -1.85 -23.30
CA ASN A 4 0.08 -3.22 -23.74
C ASN A 4 1.39 -3.76 -23.12
N THR A 5 2.39 -2.89 -22.93
CA THR A 5 3.65 -3.23 -22.28
C THR A 5 3.47 -3.64 -20.82
N VAL A 6 2.59 -2.93 -20.07
CA VAL A 6 2.29 -3.27 -18.66
C VAL A 6 1.54 -4.60 -18.57
N VAL A 7 0.56 -4.83 -19.42
CA VAL A 7 -0.23 -6.08 -19.47
C VAL A 7 0.68 -7.28 -19.76
N ASP A 8 1.57 -7.17 -20.75
CA ASP A 8 2.52 -8.24 -21.10
C ASP A 8 3.54 -8.49 -19.97
N MET A 9 3.96 -7.44 -19.26
CA MET A 9 4.85 -7.57 -18.11
C MET A 9 4.14 -8.32 -16.98
N VAL A 10 2.89 -7.98 -16.66
CA VAL A 10 2.09 -8.65 -15.62
C VAL A 10 1.96 -10.13 -15.91
N ARG A 11 1.62 -10.50 -17.15
CA ARG A 11 1.54 -11.90 -17.59
C ARG A 11 2.83 -12.66 -17.34
N LYS A 12 3.97 -12.11 -17.78
CA LYS A 12 5.29 -12.72 -17.61
C LYS A 12 5.69 -12.87 -16.15
N VAL A 13 5.36 -11.89 -15.29
CA VAL A 13 5.62 -11.97 -13.85
C VAL A 13 4.75 -13.04 -13.21
N ALA A 14 3.47 -13.12 -13.56
CA ALA A 14 2.54 -14.12 -13.04
C ALA A 14 2.95 -15.56 -13.38
N GLU A 15 3.63 -15.78 -14.50
CA GLU A 15 4.21 -17.10 -14.86
C GLU A 15 5.35 -17.55 -13.93
N CYS A 16 6.00 -16.61 -13.22
CA CYS A 16 7.17 -16.87 -12.38
C CYS A 16 6.93 -16.65 -10.88
N VAL A 17 5.84 -15.98 -10.50
CA VAL A 17 5.54 -15.61 -9.11
C VAL A 17 4.37 -16.43 -8.61
N PHE A 18 4.59 -17.17 -7.49
CA PHE A 18 3.59 -18.07 -6.87
C PHE A 18 3.20 -17.61 -5.45
N ILE A 19 3.40 -16.34 -5.15
CA ILE A 19 2.91 -15.65 -3.95
C ILE A 19 1.92 -14.56 -4.38
N PRO A 20 1.07 -14.03 -3.48
CA PRO A 20 0.13 -12.96 -3.83
C PRO A 20 0.84 -11.78 -4.51
N PHE A 21 0.31 -11.38 -5.66
CA PHE A 21 0.93 -10.41 -6.55
C PHE A 21 -0.01 -9.23 -6.79
N THR A 22 0.40 -8.03 -6.33
CA THR A 22 -0.35 -6.78 -6.48
C THR A 22 0.24 -5.93 -7.59
N VAL A 23 -0.63 -5.42 -8.45
CA VAL A 23 -0.26 -4.51 -9.56
C VAL A 23 -0.91 -3.15 -9.34
N GLY A 24 -0.14 -2.07 -9.53
CA GLY A 24 -0.62 -0.69 -9.40
C GLY A 24 -0.01 0.23 -10.46
N GLY A 25 -0.59 1.43 -10.57
CA GLY A 25 -0.14 2.47 -11.48
C GLY A 25 -0.93 2.56 -12.78
N GLY A 26 -1.46 3.75 -13.08
CA GLY A 26 -2.15 4.04 -14.34
C GLY A 26 -3.55 3.45 -14.53
N ILE A 27 -4.08 2.76 -13.53
CA ILE A 27 -5.37 2.08 -13.55
C ILE A 27 -6.49 3.09 -13.28
N ARG A 28 -7.51 3.13 -14.15
CA ARG A 28 -8.54 4.18 -14.12
C ARG A 28 -9.97 3.67 -14.25
N THR A 29 -10.16 2.42 -14.67
CA THR A 29 -11.46 1.85 -14.95
C THR A 29 -11.59 0.44 -14.42
N VAL A 30 -12.83 -0.03 -14.22
CA VAL A 30 -13.15 -1.40 -13.89
C VAL A 30 -12.65 -2.40 -14.95
N GLU A 31 -12.59 -1.97 -16.22
CA GLU A 31 -12.04 -2.83 -17.28
C GLU A 31 -10.52 -2.98 -17.17
N ASP A 32 -9.79 -1.96 -16.71
CA ASP A 32 -8.36 -2.09 -16.39
C ASP A 32 -8.13 -3.16 -15.30
N PHE A 33 -8.97 -3.17 -14.23
CA PHE A 33 -8.95 -4.23 -13.22
C PHE A 33 -9.12 -5.61 -13.82
N LYS A 34 -10.18 -5.77 -14.64
CA LYS A 34 -10.49 -7.06 -15.27
C LYS A 34 -9.35 -7.58 -16.13
N VAL A 35 -8.72 -6.71 -16.92
CA VAL A 35 -7.59 -7.09 -17.77
C VAL A 35 -6.42 -7.58 -16.92
N LEU A 36 -6.00 -6.81 -15.91
CA LEU A 36 -4.83 -7.15 -15.08
C LEU A 36 -5.06 -8.40 -14.21
N LEU A 37 -6.26 -8.57 -13.64
CA LEU A 37 -6.63 -9.77 -12.90
C LEU A 37 -6.62 -11.02 -13.79
N ARG A 38 -7.09 -10.92 -15.04
CA ARG A 38 -7.03 -12.03 -16.00
C ARG A 38 -5.61 -12.40 -16.42
N GLU A 39 -4.70 -11.45 -16.40
CA GLU A 39 -3.29 -11.68 -16.71
C GLU A 39 -2.50 -12.21 -15.50
N GLY A 40 -3.17 -12.45 -14.38
CA GLY A 40 -2.60 -13.16 -13.23
C GLY A 40 -2.23 -12.29 -12.03
N ALA A 41 -2.61 -11.02 -12.00
CA ALA A 41 -2.54 -10.23 -10.77
C ALA A 41 -3.59 -10.73 -9.76
N ASP A 42 -3.24 -10.83 -8.49
CA ASP A 42 -4.17 -11.17 -7.41
C ASP A 42 -4.90 -9.95 -6.89
N LYS A 43 -4.24 -8.80 -6.86
CA LYS A 43 -4.75 -7.54 -6.33
C LYS A 43 -4.37 -6.38 -7.25
N ILE A 44 -5.21 -5.36 -7.22
CA ILE A 44 -5.01 -4.12 -7.99
C ILE A 44 -4.96 -2.94 -7.03
N SER A 45 -3.89 -2.13 -7.13
CA SER A 45 -3.68 -0.94 -6.31
C SER A 45 -4.00 0.33 -7.10
N ILE A 46 -4.86 1.17 -6.52
CA ILE A 46 -5.26 2.47 -7.06
C ILE A 46 -5.05 3.59 -6.04
N ASN A 47 -4.64 4.77 -6.51
CA ASN A 47 -4.49 5.99 -5.69
C ASN A 47 -5.25 7.15 -6.36
N SER A 48 -4.63 7.89 -7.29
CA SER A 48 -5.20 9.08 -7.90
C SER A 48 -6.56 8.84 -8.58
N SER A 49 -6.77 7.66 -9.16
CA SER A 49 -8.05 7.29 -9.78
C SER A 49 -9.15 7.12 -8.73
N ALA A 50 -8.84 6.56 -7.56
CA ALA A 50 -9.76 6.45 -6.44
C ALA A 50 -10.13 7.83 -5.87
N ILE A 51 -9.16 8.72 -5.73
CA ILE A 51 -9.40 10.09 -5.26
C ILE A 51 -10.28 10.87 -6.26
N ASN A 52 -10.01 10.74 -7.56
CA ASN A 52 -10.76 11.44 -8.60
C ASN A 52 -12.16 10.85 -8.84
N ASN A 53 -12.34 9.56 -8.63
CA ASN A 53 -13.61 8.85 -8.75
C ASN A 53 -13.70 7.75 -7.68
N PRO A 54 -14.18 8.09 -6.47
CA PRO A 54 -14.30 7.10 -5.38
C PRO A 54 -15.23 5.92 -5.70
N GLN A 55 -16.21 6.12 -6.59
CA GLN A 55 -17.12 5.06 -7.02
C GLN A 55 -16.38 3.89 -7.69
N LEU A 56 -15.20 4.13 -8.28
CA LEU A 56 -14.37 3.07 -8.85
C LEU A 56 -14.02 1.98 -7.83
N ILE A 57 -13.84 2.34 -6.54
CA ILE A 57 -13.57 1.37 -5.46
C ILE A 57 -14.78 0.43 -5.30
N ALA A 58 -15.98 1.01 -5.19
CA ALA A 58 -17.21 0.24 -5.00
C ALA A 58 -17.51 -0.67 -6.20
N ASP A 59 -17.40 -0.13 -7.41
CA ASP A 59 -17.64 -0.88 -8.65
C ASP A 59 -16.65 -2.04 -8.82
N ALA A 60 -15.39 -1.84 -8.45
CA ALA A 60 -14.37 -2.88 -8.50
C ALA A 60 -14.61 -3.94 -7.41
N ALA A 61 -14.93 -3.52 -6.18
CA ALA A 61 -15.21 -4.43 -5.06
C ALA A 61 -16.46 -5.28 -5.31
N GLU A 62 -17.53 -4.69 -5.86
CA GLU A 62 -18.74 -5.42 -6.25
C GLU A 62 -18.45 -6.48 -7.32
N LYS A 63 -17.63 -6.13 -8.30
CA LYS A 63 -17.39 -7.00 -9.47
C LYS A 63 -16.36 -8.10 -9.22
N PHE A 64 -15.30 -7.83 -8.43
CA PHE A 64 -14.16 -8.71 -8.27
C PHE A 64 -13.93 -9.17 -6.82
N GLY A 65 -14.65 -8.60 -5.86
CA GLY A 65 -14.47 -8.81 -4.44
C GLY A 65 -13.49 -7.81 -3.82
N SER A 66 -13.75 -7.41 -2.57
CA SER A 66 -12.92 -6.47 -1.81
C SER A 66 -11.46 -6.90 -1.74
N GLN A 67 -11.19 -8.20 -1.63
CA GLN A 67 -9.84 -8.76 -1.55
C GLN A 67 -8.95 -8.44 -2.76
N CYS A 68 -9.53 -8.05 -3.90
CA CYS A 68 -8.79 -7.63 -5.09
C CYS A 68 -8.49 -6.12 -5.14
N VAL A 69 -9.05 -5.33 -4.21
CA VAL A 69 -8.98 -3.86 -4.25
C VAL A 69 -8.08 -3.34 -3.14
N VAL A 70 -6.93 -2.79 -3.53
CA VAL A 70 -5.99 -2.08 -2.66
C VAL A 70 -6.08 -0.60 -2.94
N VAL A 71 -6.29 0.23 -1.92
CA VAL A 71 -6.20 1.69 -2.07
C VAL A 71 -4.88 2.17 -1.51
N ALA A 72 -4.03 2.73 -2.39
CA ALA A 72 -2.80 3.39 -1.97
C ALA A 72 -3.11 4.82 -1.51
N ILE A 73 -2.55 5.19 -0.36
CA ILE A 73 -2.69 6.50 0.25
C ILE A 73 -1.29 7.08 0.47
N ASP A 74 -0.95 8.13 -0.27
CA ASP A 74 0.24 8.92 -0.01
C ASP A 74 -0.16 10.03 0.95
N ALA A 75 0.34 10.00 2.19
CA ALA A 75 -0.03 10.95 3.23
C ALA A 75 1.17 11.79 3.67
N LYS A 76 0.93 13.07 3.96
CA LYS A 76 1.93 14.01 4.46
C LYS A 76 1.39 14.79 5.64
N LYS A 77 2.23 14.98 6.67
CA LYS A 77 1.88 15.75 7.87
C LYS A 77 1.61 17.21 7.52
N ARG A 78 0.54 17.78 8.08
CA ARG A 78 0.23 19.21 7.91
C ARG A 78 1.27 20.05 8.63
N ALA A 79 1.54 21.24 8.10
CA ALA A 79 2.54 22.14 8.65
C ALA A 79 2.24 22.58 10.11
N ASP A 80 0.97 22.63 10.49
CA ASP A 80 0.51 22.94 11.83
C ASP A 80 0.48 21.75 12.80
N GLY A 81 0.84 20.55 12.30
CA GLY A 81 0.84 19.31 13.08
C GLY A 81 -0.54 18.73 13.39
N SER A 82 -1.63 19.27 12.82
CA SER A 82 -3.02 18.87 13.13
C SER A 82 -3.46 17.54 12.51
N GLY A 83 -2.57 16.80 11.85
CA GLY A 83 -2.86 15.53 11.16
C GLY A 83 -2.19 15.47 9.81
N TRP A 84 -2.74 14.68 8.89
CA TRP A 84 -2.15 14.40 7.58
C TRP A 84 -3.16 14.66 6.47
N ASN A 85 -2.67 15.22 5.36
CA ASN A 85 -3.42 15.30 4.11
C ASN A 85 -3.00 14.20 3.15
N ILE A 86 -3.94 13.72 2.32
CA ILE A 86 -3.63 12.81 1.23
C ILE A 86 -3.17 13.57 -0.01
N TYR A 87 -2.31 12.90 -0.78
CA TYR A 87 -1.72 13.42 -2.00
C TYR A 87 -2.04 12.52 -3.19
N LYS A 88 -2.06 13.08 -4.39
CA LYS A 88 -2.19 12.37 -5.65
C LYS A 88 -1.07 12.69 -6.63
N ASN A 89 -1.05 11.97 -7.77
CA ASN A 89 -0.06 12.14 -8.82
C ASN A 89 1.39 11.91 -8.35
N GLY A 90 1.61 10.86 -7.54
CA GLY A 90 2.92 10.55 -6.99
C GLY A 90 3.41 11.60 -6.01
N GLY A 91 2.54 12.02 -5.10
CA GLY A 91 2.88 12.98 -4.04
C GLY A 91 2.97 14.44 -4.47
N ARG A 92 2.55 14.78 -5.69
CA ARG A 92 2.74 16.14 -6.24
C ARG A 92 1.61 17.11 -5.93
N VAL A 93 0.43 16.61 -5.64
CA VAL A 93 -0.78 17.44 -5.48
C VAL A 93 -1.44 17.12 -4.15
N ASP A 94 -1.42 18.08 -3.23
CA ASP A 94 -2.22 18.06 -2.01
C ASP A 94 -3.71 18.14 -2.39
N VAL A 95 -4.50 17.21 -1.88
CA VAL A 95 -5.94 17.15 -2.16
C VAL A 95 -6.75 17.92 -1.10
N GLY A 96 -6.14 18.25 0.05
CA GLY A 96 -6.80 18.90 1.17
C GLY A 96 -7.78 17.99 1.92
N ILE A 97 -7.73 16.68 1.67
CA ILE A 97 -8.56 15.69 2.37
C ILE A 97 -7.73 15.07 3.49
N ASP A 98 -8.33 14.93 4.67
CA ASP A 98 -7.70 14.25 5.81
C ASP A 98 -7.47 12.77 5.52
N ALA A 99 -6.28 12.27 5.89
CA ALA A 99 -5.89 10.89 5.59
C ALA A 99 -6.73 9.85 6.35
N ILE A 100 -7.13 10.15 7.59
CA ILE A 100 -7.96 9.25 8.41
C ILE A 100 -9.39 9.19 7.85
N GLU A 101 -9.96 10.34 7.51
CA GLU A 101 -11.29 10.40 6.91
C GLU A 101 -11.32 9.70 5.53
N TRP A 102 -10.25 9.82 4.76
CA TRP A 102 -10.13 9.10 3.49
C TRP A 102 -9.98 7.59 3.69
N ALA A 103 -9.19 7.14 4.67
CA ALA A 103 -9.04 5.73 5.01
C ALA A 103 -10.39 5.08 5.37
N LYS A 104 -11.18 5.71 6.24
CA LYS A 104 -12.55 5.27 6.56
C LYS A 104 -13.43 5.21 5.31
N LYS A 105 -13.34 6.24 4.47
CA LYS A 105 -14.15 6.33 3.26
C LYS A 105 -13.84 5.22 2.25
N VAL A 106 -12.58 4.86 2.06
CA VAL A 106 -12.21 3.79 1.13
C VAL A 106 -12.64 2.42 1.66
N GLU A 107 -12.59 2.19 2.97
CA GLU A 107 -13.15 0.99 3.61
C GLU A 107 -14.66 0.91 3.40
N GLU A 108 -15.42 1.97 3.66
CA GLU A 108 -16.87 2.03 3.42
C GLU A 108 -17.23 1.72 1.96
N LEU A 109 -16.40 2.11 1.01
CA LEU A 109 -16.57 1.84 -0.42
C LEU A 109 -16.18 0.42 -0.83
N GLY A 110 -15.64 -0.38 0.10
CA GLY A 110 -15.34 -1.80 -0.13
C GLY A 110 -13.90 -2.10 -0.50
N ALA A 111 -12.96 -1.20 -0.25
CA ALA A 111 -11.54 -1.55 -0.33
C ALA A 111 -11.23 -2.71 0.64
N GLY A 112 -10.40 -3.64 0.21
CA GLY A 112 -9.99 -4.77 1.03
C GLY A 112 -8.66 -4.57 1.74
N GLU A 113 -7.89 -3.54 1.37
CA GLU A 113 -6.56 -3.29 1.94
C GLU A 113 -6.12 -1.85 1.66
N ILE A 114 -5.37 -1.25 2.58
CA ILE A 114 -4.76 0.07 2.42
C ILE A 114 -3.23 -0.08 2.32
N LEU A 115 -2.62 0.49 1.29
CA LEU A 115 -1.18 0.69 1.18
C LEU A 115 -0.86 2.13 1.57
N LEU A 116 -0.36 2.32 2.79
CA LEU A 116 -0.13 3.64 3.38
C LEU A 116 1.34 4.05 3.25
N THR A 117 1.61 5.08 2.48
CA THR A 117 2.96 5.66 2.34
C THR A 117 3.04 7.00 3.07
N SER A 118 3.93 7.09 4.06
CA SER A 118 4.31 8.38 4.63
C SER A 118 5.30 9.08 3.69
N MET A 119 4.88 10.21 3.15
CA MET A 119 5.74 11.04 2.29
C MET A 119 6.85 11.74 3.08
N ASP A 120 6.67 11.92 4.39
CA ASP A 120 7.67 12.53 5.27
C ASP A 120 8.82 11.56 5.56
N CYS A 121 8.54 10.25 5.59
CA CYS A 121 9.51 9.20 5.89
C CYS A 121 10.07 8.52 4.63
N ASP A 122 9.36 8.56 3.50
CA ASP A 122 9.76 7.85 2.28
C ASP A 122 11.15 8.27 1.79
N GLY A 123 12.01 7.28 1.53
CA GLY A 123 13.39 7.46 1.11
C GLY A 123 14.38 7.87 2.21
N THR A 124 13.94 8.14 3.45
CA THR A 124 14.81 8.62 4.54
C THR A 124 15.63 7.52 5.22
N LYS A 125 15.13 6.27 5.20
CA LYS A 125 15.67 5.13 5.98
C LYS A 125 15.70 5.36 7.51
N ALA A 126 14.92 6.32 8.02
CA ALA A 126 14.90 6.71 9.43
C ALA A 126 13.80 6.02 10.25
N GLY A 127 13.06 5.11 9.65
CA GLY A 127 11.93 4.40 10.22
C GLY A 127 10.61 4.75 9.54
N TYR A 128 9.62 3.86 9.73
CA TYR A 128 8.25 4.12 9.29
C TYR A 128 7.61 5.22 10.15
N ASP A 129 6.63 5.92 9.61
CA ASP A 129 5.81 6.88 10.35
C ASP A 129 4.83 6.12 11.26
N LEU A 130 5.26 5.85 12.50
CA LEU A 130 4.47 5.04 13.44
C LEU A 130 3.20 5.77 13.88
N GLU A 131 3.27 7.11 14.03
CA GLU A 131 2.12 7.93 14.43
C GLU A 131 1.01 7.88 13.37
N LEU A 132 1.36 8.12 12.11
CA LEU A 132 0.44 8.01 10.98
C LEU A 132 -0.11 6.59 10.84
N THR A 133 0.78 5.60 10.86
CA THR A 133 0.42 4.19 10.68
C THR A 133 -0.57 3.74 11.74
N ARG A 134 -0.31 4.06 13.03
CA ARG A 134 -1.19 3.75 14.15
C ARG A 134 -2.54 4.45 14.00
N ALA A 135 -2.55 5.74 13.68
CA ALA A 135 -3.77 6.51 13.52
C ALA A 135 -4.70 5.93 12.43
N ILE A 136 -4.12 5.47 11.31
CA ILE A 136 -4.90 4.81 10.25
C ILE A 136 -5.33 3.41 10.69
N ALA A 137 -4.43 2.57 11.21
CA ALA A 137 -4.74 1.20 11.64
C ALA A 137 -5.86 1.15 12.69
N ASP A 138 -5.86 2.09 13.65
CA ASP A 138 -6.91 2.17 14.66
C ASP A 138 -8.26 2.73 14.12
N SER A 139 -8.26 3.31 12.92
CA SER A 139 -9.46 3.93 12.33
C SER A 139 -10.23 3.04 11.36
N VAL A 140 -9.64 1.94 10.91
CA VAL A 140 -10.21 0.99 9.95
C VAL A 140 -10.09 -0.45 10.44
N SER A 141 -10.86 -1.37 9.86
CA SER A 141 -10.82 -2.80 10.16
C SER A 141 -10.13 -3.63 9.07
N ILE A 142 -9.86 -3.03 7.91
CA ILE A 142 -9.15 -3.67 6.81
C ILE A 142 -7.63 -3.58 7.01
N PRO A 143 -6.86 -4.55 6.51
CA PRO A 143 -5.41 -4.55 6.62
C PRO A 143 -4.73 -3.27 6.14
N VAL A 144 -3.74 -2.80 6.90
CA VAL A 144 -2.90 -1.64 6.57
C VAL A 144 -1.46 -2.09 6.35
N ILE A 145 -0.91 -1.75 5.18
CA ILE A 145 0.49 -2.00 4.82
C ILE A 145 1.25 -0.69 5.02
N ALA A 146 2.21 -0.67 5.95
CA ALA A 146 3.09 0.48 6.14
C ALA A 146 4.13 0.57 5.03
N SER A 147 4.34 1.76 4.48
CA SER A 147 5.30 2.04 3.41
C SER A 147 6.00 3.38 3.62
N GLY A 148 7.28 3.46 3.24
CA GLY A 148 8.12 4.63 3.36
C GLY A 148 8.89 4.70 4.69
N GLY A 149 10.23 4.76 4.60
CA GLY A 149 11.11 4.98 5.75
C GLY A 149 11.90 3.77 6.24
N ALA A 150 11.65 2.56 5.75
CA ALA A 150 12.40 1.37 6.16
C ALA A 150 13.92 1.55 5.98
N GLY A 151 14.70 1.21 7.01
CA GLY A 151 16.16 1.32 6.99
C GLY A 151 16.87 0.20 7.74
N THR A 152 16.26 -0.36 8.78
CA THR A 152 16.83 -1.42 9.62
C THR A 152 15.81 -2.51 9.92
N LEU A 153 16.25 -3.63 10.48
CA LEU A 153 15.39 -4.73 10.93
C LEU A 153 14.37 -4.27 11.99
N GLU A 154 14.81 -3.42 12.91
CA GLU A 154 13.98 -2.87 13.99
C GLU A 154 12.79 -2.09 13.44
N HIS A 155 12.98 -1.31 12.38
CA HIS A 155 11.89 -0.53 11.78
C HIS A 155 10.71 -1.41 11.32
N PHE A 156 10.97 -2.63 10.83
CA PHE A 156 9.89 -3.56 10.47
C PHE A 156 9.12 -4.04 11.70
N LYS A 157 9.82 -4.32 12.81
CA LYS A 157 9.20 -4.69 14.08
C LYS A 157 8.33 -3.54 14.60
N GLU A 158 8.87 -2.32 14.67
CA GLU A 158 8.16 -1.13 15.12
C GLU A 158 6.88 -0.90 14.31
N ALA A 159 6.94 -1.01 12.98
CA ALA A 159 5.77 -0.85 12.11
C ALA A 159 4.67 -1.87 12.42
N LEU A 160 5.05 -3.15 12.64
CA LEU A 160 4.11 -4.25 12.88
C LEU A 160 3.62 -4.33 14.35
N THR A 161 4.27 -3.67 15.29
CA THR A 161 3.90 -3.65 16.73
C THR A 161 3.38 -2.29 17.14
N GLU A 162 4.25 -1.29 17.29
CA GLU A 162 3.88 0.06 17.69
C GLU A 162 3.04 0.78 16.65
N GLY A 163 3.39 0.63 15.38
CA GLY A 163 2.63 1.18 14.24
C GLY A 163 1.29 0.48 14.02
N GLY A 164 1.13 -0.77 14.47
CA GLY A 164 -0.10 -1.52 14.30
C GLY A 164 -0.41 -1.94 12.86
N ALA A 165 0.56 -1.88 11.96
CA ALA A 165 0.39 -2.35 10.59
C ALA A 165 0.27 -3.88 10.52
N ASP A 166 -0.50 -4.38 9.57
CA ASP A 166 -0.63 -5.82 9.28
C ASP A 166 0.51 -6.33 8.38
N ALA A 167 1.12 -5.42 7.62
CA ALA A 167 2.28 -5.71 6.79
C ALA A 167 3.18 -4.48 6.64
N ALA A 168 4.44 -4.71 6.25
CA ALA A 168 5.41 -3.67 5.98
C ALA A 168 6.03 -3.86 4.60
N LEU A 169 6.07 -2.77 3.81
CA LEU A 169 6.66 -2.72 2.48
C LEU A 169 7.99 -1.96 2.53
N ALA A 170 9.01 -2.53 1.92
CA ALA A 170 10.26 -1.85 1.63
C ALA A 170 10.69 -2.12 0.18
N ALA A 171 11.20 -1.11 -0.50
CA ALA A 171 11.64 -1.22 -1.89
C ALA A 171 13.17 -1.25 -2.00
N SER A 172 13.82 -0.12 -1.69
CA SER A 172 15.27 0.06 -1.90
C SER A 172 16.13 -0.96 -1.14
N LEU A 173 15.78 -1.28 0.10
CA LEU A 173 16.51 -2.23 0.94
C LEU A 173 16.65 -3.60 0.26
N PHE A 174 15.56 -4.11 -0.30
CA PHE A 174 15.56 -5.40 -0.99
C PHE A 174 16.12 -5.29 -2.40
N HIS A 175 15.81 -4.21 -3.12
CA HIS A 175 16.28 -3.99 -4.48
C HIS A 175 17.82 -3.87 -4.54
N TYR A 176 18.42 -3.15 -3.61
CA TYR A 176 19.88 -3.01 -3.52
C TYR A 176 20.55 -4.08 -2.66
N LYS A 177 19.79 -5.08 -2.19
CA LYS A 177 20.31 -6.18 -1.34
C LYS A 177 21.00 -5.70 -0.06
N GLU A 178 20.51 -4.62 0.51
CA GLU A 178 20.97 -4.15 1.82
C GLU A 178 20.45 -5.05 2.95
N LEU A 179 19.26 -5.62 2.77
CA LEU A 179 18.66 -6.66 3.61
C LEU A 179 18.04 -7.74 2.72
N GLU A 180 17.99 -8.97 3.22
CA GLU A 180 17.24 -10.06 2.58
C GLU A 180 15.89 -10.24 3.28
N ILE A 181 14.85 -10.59 2.52
CA ILE A 181 13.50 -10.83 3.06
C ILE A 181 13.52 -11.92 4.15
N LYS A 182 14.34 -12.96 3.95
CA LYS A 182 14.50 -14.05 4.92
C LYS A 182 15.13 -13.58 6.24
N GLU A 183 16.10 -12.67 6.14
CA GLU A 183 16.75 -12.05 7.30
C GLU A 183 15.74 -11.25 8.14
N VAL A 184 14.94 -10.39 7.48
CA VAL A 184 13.86 -9.64 8.13
C VAL A 184 12.87 -10.58 8.83
N LYS A 185 12.42 -11.64 8.15
CA LYS A 185 11.47 -12.59 8.70
C LYS A 185 12.03 -13.37 9.91
N ASN A 186 13.29 -13.80 9.85
CA ASN A 186 13.95 -14.48 10.97
C ASN A 186 14.07 -13.55 12.17
N TYR A 187 14.46 -12.30 11.96
CA TYR A 187 14.51 -11.29 13.00
C TYR A 187 13.13 -11.08 13.65
N LEU A 188 12.09 -10.84 12.85
CA LEU A 188 10.72 -10.65 13.33
C LEU A 188 10.22 -11.84 14.16
N GLN A 189 10.50 -13.08 13.70
CA GLN A 189 10.14 -14.29 14.45
C GLN A 189 10.86 -14.36 15.80
N HIS A 190 12.15 -14.02 15.84
CA HIS A 190 12.93 -13.97 17.09
C HIS A 190 12.37 -12.93 18.08
N GLU A 191 11.90 -11.80 17.56
CA GLU A 191 11.27 -10.73 18.34
C GLU A 191 9.79 -11.02 18.70
N GLY A 192 9.30 -12.22 18.41
CA GLY A 192 7.94 -12.66 18.77
C GLY A 192 6.83 -12.14 17.84
N VAL A 193 7.19 -11.55 16.69
CA VAL A 193 6.23 -11.15 15.68
C VAL A 193 5.89 -12.36 14.79
N SER A 194 4.60 -12.65 14.63
CA SER A 194 4.14 -13.77 13.80
C SER A 194 4.38 -13.49 12.33
N VAL A 195 5.22 -14.28 11.68
CA VAL A 195 5.54 -14.20 10.25
C VAL A 195 5.60 -15.58 9.61
N ARG A 196 5.27 -15.66 8.33
CA ARG A 196 5.44 -16.88 7.55
C ARG A 196 6.88 -16.94 7.01
N LEU A 197 7.67 -17.91 7.45
CA LEU A 197 9.02 -18.18 6.96
C LEU A 197 9.03 -18.80 5.55
#